data_00de7db2e0a76e3dab4179b72d1f0c31
#
_entry.id   00de7db2e0a76e3dab4179b72d1f0c31
#
_cell.length_a   1.000
_cell.length_b   1.000
_cell.length_c   1.000
_cell.angle_alpha   90.00
_cell.angle_beta   90.00
_cell.angle_gamma   90.00
#
_symmetry.space_group_name_H-M   'P 1'
#
loop_
_entity.id
_entity.type
_entity.pdbx_description
1 polymer ?
#
loop_
_entity_poly.entity_id
_entity_poly.type
_entity_poly.pdbx_seq_one_letter_code
_entity_poly.pdbx_strand_id
1 'polypeptide(L)'
;APVPVICVGNLTAGGAGKTPFVAWLFDQLASRGRTPAILSRGHGGSATGPTWVDPAIHDAATCGDEPLMLADGRDVLVSRDRARGARVIGEGGTHDVILMDDGMQNPYLAHSMTIGVFDGGFGIGNGWLIPAGPLRTPLAEGLARLDLAIINGTDETGFGARLPGSLPVFLAELRPDAS
;
A
#
# COMPACT_ATOMS: atom_id res chain seq x y z
N ALA A 1 15.43 6.14 -3.25
CA ALA A 1 14.88 6.03 -4.61
C ALA A 1 15.16 7.31 -5.38
N PRO A 2 15.30 7.28 -6.70
CA PRO A 2 15.51 8.49 -7.53
C PRO A 2 14.25 9.36 -7.62
N VAL A 3 13.07 8.80 -7.30
CA VAL A 3 11.79 9.50 -7.21
C VAL A 3 11.15 9.25 -5.85
N PRO A 4 10.25 10.13 -5.36
CA PRO A 4 9.58 9.96 -4.07
C PRO A 4 8.78 8.65 -4.01
N VAL A 5 8.79 8.04 -2.82
CA VAL A 5 8.07 6.80 -2.53
C VAL A 5 7.00 7.07 -1.48
N ILE A 6 5.74 6.85 -1.84
CA ILE A 6 4.61 6.84 -0.91
C ILE A 6 4.31 5.39 -0.55
N CYS A 7 4.51 5.03 0.69
CA CYS A 7 4.20 3.70 1.18
C CYS A 7 2.78 3.65 1.73
N VAL A 8 1.95 2.76 1.20
CA VAL A 8 0.63 2.43 1.75
C VAL A 8 0.73 1.09 2.45
N GLY A 9 0.36 1.04 3.71
CA GLY A 9 0.45 -0.19 4.48
C GLY A 9 -0.54 -0.24 5.64
N ASN A 10 -0.46 -1.27 6.45
CA ASN A 10 -1.20 -1.36 7.70
C ASN A 10 -0.35 -2.00 8.80
N LEU A 11 -0.77 -1.80 10.04
CA LEU A 11 -0.10 -2.36 11.21
C LEU A 11 -0.62 -3.75 11.58
N THR A 12 -1.78 -4.15 11.03
CA THR A 12 -2.43 -5.42 11.33
C THR A 12 -2.29 -6.41 10.18
N ALA A 13 -2.31 -7.69 10.47
CA ALA A 13 -2.57 -8.72 9.47
C ALA A 13 -4.06 -8.69 9.10
N GLY A 14 -4.36 -8.79 7.80
CA GLY A 14 -5.72 -8.79 7.27
C GLY A 14 -5.99 -7.71 6.22
N GLY A 15 -7.18 -7.72 5.67
CA GLY A 15 -7.62 -6.84 4.61
C GLY A 15 -8.17 -5.51 5.16
N ALA A 16 -7.34 -4.48 5.22
CA ALA A 16 -7.76 -3.14 5.65
C ALA A 16 -8.21 -2.22 4.50
N GLY A 17 -8.28 -2.74 3.26
CA GLY A 17 -8.59 -1.92 2.09
C GLY A 17 -7.39 -1.19 1.49
N LYS A 18 -6.16 -1.65 1.73
CA LYS A 18 -4.94 -1.04 1.18
C LYS A 18 -4.93 -1.00 -0.34
N THR A 19 -5.15 -2.15 -0.97
CA THR A 19 -5.06 -2.31 -2.43
C THR A 19 -6.04 -1.42 -3.19
N PRO A 20 -7.34 -1.35 -2.82
CA PRO A 20 -8.24 -0.36 -3.39
C PRO A 20 -7.83 1.09 -3.15
N PHE A 21 -7.28 1.39 -1.96
CA PHE A 21 -6.78 2.73 -1.66
C PHE A 21 -5.56 3.10 -2.54
N VAL A 22 -4.65 2.16 -2.79
CA VAL A 22 -3.51 2.36 -3.70
C VAL A 22 -3.99 2.63 -5.12
N ALA A 23 -4.98 1.88 -5.61
CA ALA A 23 -5.60 2.10 -6.92
C ALA A 23 -6.20 3.51 -7.02
N TRP A 24 -7.03 3.88 -6.05
CA TRP A 24 -7.62 5.22 -5.98
C TRP A 24 -6.55 6.33 -5.93
N LEU A 25 -5.51 6.16 -5.11
CA LEU A 25 -4.43 7.15 -4.99
C LEU A 25 -3.66 7.29 -6.30
N PHE A 26 -3.42 6.19 -7.01
CA PHE A 26 -2.82 6.21 -8.35
C PHE A 26 -3.65 7.07 -9.29
N ASP A 27 -4.96 6.82 -9.37
CA ASP A 27 -5.87 7.54 -10.26
C ASP A 27 -5.96 9.03 -9.88
N GLN A 28 -5.94 9.34 -8.58
CA GLN A 28 -5.93 10.73 -8.09
C GLN A 28 -4.63 11.47 -8.48
N LEU A 29 -3.49 10.82 -8.44
CA LEU A 29 -2.22 11.40 -8.86
C LEU A 29 -2.18 11.58 -10.39
N ALA A 30 -2.58 10.58 -11.14
CA ALA A 30 -2.64 10.61 -12.60
C ALA A 30 -3.58 11.73 -13.10
N SER A 31 -4.75 11.89 -12.51
CA SER A 31 -5.70 12.96 -12.85
C SER A 31 -5.16 14.38 -12.59
N ARG A 32 -4.12 14.50 -11.75
CA ARG A 32 -3.41 15.75 -11.44
C ARG A 32 -2.13 15.94 -12.25
N GLY A 33 -1.95 15.14 -13.31
CA GLY A 33 -0.82 15.24 -14.23
C GLY A 33 0.49 14.63 -13.67
N ARG A 34 0.40 13.78 -12.65
CA ARG A 34 1.55 12.99 -12.20
C ARG A 34 1.62 11.68 -13.01
N THR A 35 2.78 11.06 -12.98
CA THR A 35 3.03 9.78 -13.64
C THR A 35 3.40 8.71 -12.58
N PRO A 36 2.42 8.23 -11.80
CA PRO A 36 2.68 7.25 -10.75
C PRO A 36 3.01 5.87 -11.32
N ALA A 37 3.78 5.07 -10.54
CA ALA A 37 3.90 3.63 -10.73
C ALA A 37 3.65 2.92 -9.40
N ILE A 38 2.98 1.77 -9.45
CA ILE A 38 2.77 0.93 -8.27
C ILE A 38 3.91 -0.08 -8.16
N LEU A 39 4.51 -0.19 -6.98
CA LEU A 39 5.52 -1.19 -6.67
C LEU A 39 4.95 -2.23 -5.71
N SER A 40 4.68 -3.42 -6.21
CA SER A 40 4.16 -4.55 -5.43
C SER A 40 5.20 -5.66 -5.22
N ARG A 41 5.00 -6.50 -4.21
CA ARG A 41 5.84 -7.67 -3.93
C ARG A 41 5.56 -8.84 -4.85
N GLY A 42 4.35 -8.92 -5.39
CA GLY A 42 3.89 -10.10 -6.12
C GLY A 42 3.63 -11.28 -5.19
N HIS A 43 2.92 -11.03 -4.08
CA HIS A 43 2.55 -12.09 -3.14
C HIS A 43 1.73 -13.16 -3.86
N GLY A 44 2.06 -14.45 -3.64
CA GLY A 44 1.42 -15.57 -4.34
C GLY A 44 1.97 -15.85 -5.74
N GLY A 45 2.61 -14.88 -6.39
CA GLY A 45 3.19 -15.05 -7.73
C GLY A 45 4.57 -15.69 -7.72
N SER A 46 4.97 -16.27 -8.86
CA SER A 46 6.28 -16.89 -9.09
C SER A 46 7.35 -15.88 -9.50
N ALA A 47 6.97 -14.71 -10.02
CA ALA A 47 7.91 -13.68 -10.44
C ALA A 47 8.75 -13.17 -9.26
N THR A 48 10.05 -13.10 -9.47
CA THR A 48 10.99 -12.54 -8.49
C THR A 48 11.26 -11.05 -8.75
N GLY A 49 10.94 -10.59 -9.97
CA GLY A 49 11.04 -9.20 -10.42
C GLY A 49 12.47 -8.76 -10.74
N PRO A 50 12.67 -7.46 -11.09
CA PRO A 50 11.61 -6.52 -11.45
C PRO A 50 10.89 -6.93 -12.73
N THR A 51 9.57 -6.99 -12.70
CA THR A 51 8.72 -7.36 -13.84
C THR A 51 7.55 -6.38 -13.93
N TRP A 52 7.43 -5.67 -15.05
CA TRP A 52 6.23 -4.89 -15.33
C TRP A 52 5.06 -5.84 -15.60
N VAL A 53 3.96 -5.62 -14.92
CA VAL A 53 2.76 -6.45 -15.08
C VAL A 53 2.02 -6.03 -16.34
N ASP A 54 1.82 -6.99 -17.24
CA ASP A 54 0.99 -6.84 -18.43
C ASP A 54 -0.15 -7.88 -18.35
N PRO A 55 -1.40 -7.45 -18.11
CA PRO A 55 -2.54 -8.37 -18.00
C PRO A 55 -2.83 -9.20 -19.26
N ALA A 56 -2.27 -8.80 -20.42
CA ALA A 56 -2.45 -9.55 -21.66
C ALA A 56 -1.58 -10.81 -21.72
N ILE A 57 -0.48 -10.88 -20.96
CA ILE A 57 0.51 -11.97 -21.02
C ILE A 57 0.82 -12.61 -19.67
N HIS A 58 0.51 -11.89 -18.57
CA HIS A 58 0.76 -12.38 -17.22
C HIS A 58 -0.55 -12.81 -16.54
N ASP A 59 -0.45 -13.83 -15.72
CA ASP A 59 -1.52 -14.34 -14.87
C ASP A 59 -1.21 -14.17 -13.37
N ALA A 60 -2.17 -14.51 -12.53
CA ALA A 60 -2.02 -14.46 -11.09
C ALA A 60 -0.95 -15.40 -10.55
N ALA A 61 -0.71 -16.55 -11.21
CA ALA A 61 0.34 -17.47 -10.85
C ALA A 61 1.74 -16.87 -11.09
N THR A 62 1.84 -15.94 -12.02
CA THR A 62 3.09 -15.22 -12.33
C THR A 62 3.28 -14.01 -11.44
N CYS A 63 2.31 -13.10 -11.37
CA CYS A 63 2.47 -11.80 -10.72
C CYS A 63 1.82 -11.70 -9.33
N GLY A 64 0.93 -12.62 -8.98
CA GLY A 64 0.02 -12.53 -7.84
C GLY A 64 -1.30 -11.87 -8.20
N ASP A 65 -2.37 -12.18 -7.46
CA ASP A 65 -3.74 -11.67 -7.71
C ASP A 65 -3.82 -10.14 -7.57
N GLU A 66 -3.29 -9.59 -6.48
CA GLU A 66 -3.35 -8.16 -6.19
C GLU A 66 -2.64 -7.30 -7.25
N PRO A 67 -1.38 -7.59 -7.65
CA PRO A 67 -0.71 -6.84 -8.70
C PRO A 67 -1.41 -6.93 -10.05
N LEU A 68 -1.97 -8.10 -10.38
CA LEU A 68 -2.71 -8.28 -11.63
C LEU A 68 -3.99 -7.42 -11.66
N MET A 69 -4.73 -7.41 -10.55
CA MET A 69 -5.91 -6.56 -10.39
C MET A 69 -5.54 -5.06 -10.45
N LEU A 70 -4.44 -4.66 -9.82
CA LEU A 70 -3.98 -3.27 -9.86
C LEU A 70 -3.54 -2.83 -11.25
N ALA A 71 -3.06 -3.74 -12.10
CA ALA A 71 -2.55 -3.44 -13.44
C ALA A 71 -3.65 -3.12 -14.46
N ASP A 72 -4.92 -3.16 -14.08
CA ASP A 72 -6.01 -2.69 -14.94
C ASP A 72 -5.94 -1.17 -15.08
N GLY A 73 -5.41 -0.72 -16.23
CA GLY A 73 -5.21 0.69 -16.56
C GLY A 73 -4.12 1.41 -15.74
N ARG A 74 -3.25 0.70 -15.02
CA ARG A 74 -2.20 1.29 -14.18
C ARG A 74 -0.86 0.61 -14.38
N ASP A 75 0.22 1.38 -14.24
CA ASP A 75 1.59 0.86 -14.33
C ASP A 75 1.98 0.19 -13.01
N VAL A 76 2.12 -1.14 -13.03
CA VAL A 76 2.47 -1.96 -11.87
C VAL A 76 3.77 -2.71 -12.13
N LEU A 77 4.72 -2.60 -11.20
CA LEU A 77 5.95 -3.36 -11.21
C LEU A 77 5.99 -4.30 -10.01
N VAL A 78 6.19 -5.59 -10.28
CA VAL A 78 6.41 -6.60 -9.25
C VAL A 78 7.91 -6.77 -9.03
N SER A 79 8.34 -6.69 -7.75
CA SER A 79 9.72 -6.98 -7.38
C SER A 79 9.79 -7.45 -5.92
N ARG A 80 10.37 -8.63 -5.67
CA ARG A 80 10.64 -9.08 -4.28
C ARG A 80 11.67 -8.19 -3.59
N ASP A 81 12.70 -7.77 -4.32
CA ASP A 81 13.63 -6.71 -3.91
C ASP A 81 13.03 -5.35 -4.26
N ARG A 82 12.43 -4.70 -3.24
CA ARG A 82 11.77 -3.40 -3.39
C ARG A 82 12.76 -2.29 -3.79
N ALA A 83 13.98 -2.31 -3.26
CA ALA A 83 14.99 -1.30 -3.58
C ALA A 83 15.39 -1.40 -5.06
N ARG A 84 15.54 -2.61 -5.59
CA ARG A 84 15.80 -2.86 -7.01
C ARG A 84 14.62 -2.43 -7.87
N GLY A 85 13.38 -2.76 -7.46
CA GLY A 85 12.17 -2.35 -8.17
C GLY A 85 12.04 -0.83 -8.25
N ALA A 86 12.21 -0.13 -7.12
CA ALA A 86 12.18 1.33 -7.07
C ALA A 86 13.26 1.99 -7.94
N ARG A 87 14.44 1.37 -8.04
CA ARG A 87 15.50 1.84 -8.93
C ARG A 87 15.10 1.73 -10.40
N VAL A 88 14.57 0.58 -10.81
CA VAL A 88 14.10 0.36 -12.19
C VAL A 88 13.03 1.36 -12.58
N ILE A 89 12.05 1.64 -11.70
CA ILE A 89 11.03 2.65 -11.96
C ILE A 89 11.67 4.03 -12.14
N GLY A 90 12.53 4.43 -11.22
CA GLY A 90 13.12 5.78 -11.25
C GLY A 90 14.13 6.00 -12.38
N GLU A 91 14.92 4.99 -12.73
CA GLU A 91 15.89 5.06 -13.85
C GLU A 91 15.19 5.03 -15.22
N GLY A 92 13.97 4.49 -15.28
CA GLY A 92 13.17 4.50 -16.51
C GLY A 92 12.75 5.90 -16.97
N GLY A 93 12.77 6.89 -16.07
CA GLY A 93 12.52 8.30 -16.39
C GLY A 93 11.06 8.66 -16.75
N THR A 94 10.18 7.67 -16.81
CA THR A 94 8.76 7.85 -17.19
C THR A 94 7.90 8.24 -15.99
N HIS A 95 8.25 7.71 -14.79
CA HIS A 95 7.45 7.86 -13.59
C HIS A 95 8.09 8.85 -12.62
N ASP A 96 7.26 9.66 -11.97
CA ASP A 96 7.68 10.72 -11.06
C ASP A 96 7.32 10.46 -9.60
N VAL A 97 6.58 9.38 -9.31
CA VAL A 97 6.22 8.93 -7.95
C VAL A 97 5.99 7.42 -7.92
N ILE A 98 6.41 6.77 -6.84
CA ILE A 98 6.19 5.35 -6.59
C ILE A 98 5.16 5.20 -5.47
N LEU A 99 4.11 4.42 -5.73
CA LEU A 99 3.18 3.95 -4.71
C LEU A 99 3.57 2.52 -4.31
N MET A 100 4.07 2.35 -3.09
CA MET A 100 4.46 1.02 -2.61
C MET A 100 3.30 0.38 -1.84
N ASP A 101 2.76 -0.70 -2.39
CA ASP A 101 1.71 -1.50 -1.76
C ASP A 101 2.30 -2.48 -0.73
N ASP A 102 1.77 -2.40 0.51
CA ASP A 102 2.17 -3.20 1.68
C ASP A 102 3.69 -3.24 1.94
N GLY A 103 4.29 -2.06 2.06
CA GLY A 103 5.74 -1.91 2.17
C GLY A 103 6.28 -1.48 3.53
N MET A 104 5.43 -1.23 4.54
CA MET A 104 5.84 -0.63 5.82
C MET A 104 6.89 -1.45 6.59
N GLN A 105 6.91 -2.78 6.41
CA GLN A 105 7.88 -3.67 7.04
C GLN A 105 9.18 -3.81 6.24
N ASN A 106 9.34 -3.10 5.12
CA ASN A 106 10.56 -3.16 4.31
C ASN A 106 11.58 -2.14 4.82
N PRO A 107 12.74 -2.56 5.38
CA PRO A 107 13.75 -1.65 5.91
C PRO A 107 14.71 -1.11 4.84
N TYR A 108 14.67 -1.65 3.61
CA TYR A 108 15.67 -1.38 2.57
C TYR A 108 15.30 -0.25 1.62
N LEU A 109 14.08 0.27 1.72
CA LEU A 109 13.61 1.37 0.89
C LEU A 109 13.06 2.50 1.78
N ALA A 110 13.72 3.66 1.73
CA ALA A 110 13.24 4.83 2.45
C ALA A 110 11.97 5.38 1.80
N HIS A 111 10.98 5.71 2.61
CA HIS A 111 9.73 6.30 2.18
C HIS A 111 9.78 7.82 2.34
N SER A 112 9.21 8.54 1.39
CA SER A 112 8.98 9.99 1.47
C SER A 112 7.73 10.31 2.26
N MET A 113 6.75 9.36 2.26
CA MET A 113 5.51 9.42 3.02
C MET A 113 5.04 8.00 3.33
N THR A 114 4.49 7.79 4.51
CA THR A 114 3.90 6.50 4.93
C THR A 114 2.46 6.71 5.36
N ILE A 115 1.54 6.03 4.67
CA ILE A 115 0.09 6.06 4.90
C ILE A 115 -0.34 4.75 5.55
N GLY A 116 -0.90 4.84 6.75
CA GLY A 116 -1.51 3.69 7.42
C GLY A 116 -2.99 3.57 7.06
N VAL A 117 -3.42 2.42 6.54
CA VAL A 117 -4.83 2.13 6.27
C VAL A 117 -5.35 1.18 7.33
N PHE A 118 -6.46 1.52 7.96
CA PHE A 118 -7.10 0.75 9.02
C PHE A 118 -8.55 0.45 8.66
N ASP A 119 -9.01 -0.74 8.98
CA ASP A 119 -10.42 -1.09 8.88
C ASP A 119 -11.18 -0.50 10.06
N GLY A 120 -12.22 0.29 9.80
CA GLY A 120 -12.98 0.99 10.85
C GLY A 120 -13.77 0.04 11.75
N GLY A 121 -14.24 -1.09 11.22
CA GLY A 121 -14.95 -2.12 12.00
C GLY A 121 -14.01 -2.98 12.84
N PHE A 122 -12.73 -3.08 12.47
CA PHE A 122 -11.75 -3.93 13.15
C PHE A 122 -10.71 -3.16 13.98
N GLY A 123 -10.30 -1.97 13.51
CA GLY A 123 -9.25 -1.15 14.13
C GLY A 123 -7.93 -1.92 14.21
N ILE A 124 -7.48 -2.16 15.44
CA ILE A 124 -6.26 -2.94 15.77
C ILE A 124 -6.58 -4.29 16.44
N GLY A 125 -7.85 -4.71 16.42
CA GLY A 125 -8.29 -5.92 17.11
C GLY A 125 -8.00 -5.87 18.61
N ASN A 126 -7.45 -6.97 19.15
CA ASN A 126 -7.08 -7.04 20.58
C ASN A 126 -5.79 -6.29 20.94
N GLY A 127 -5.10 -5.70 19.97
CA GLY A 127 -3.86 -4.94 20.20
C GLY A 127 -2.61 -5.76 20.52
N TRP A 128 -2.66 -7.09 20.38
CA TRP A 128 -1.52 -7.97 20.60
C TRP A 128 -0.75 -8.25 19.31
N LEU A 129 0.52 -8.58 19.45
CA LEU A 129 1.37 -9.01 18.34
C LEU A 129 1.02 -10.42 17.87
N ILE A 130 1.28 -10.69 16.59
CA ILE A 130 1.23 -12.05 16.02
C ILE A 130 2.15 -12.99 16.84
N PRO A 131 1.70 -14.20 17.22
CA PRO A 131 0.44 -14.85 16.82
C PRO A 131 -0.73 -14.61 17.77
N ALA A 132 -0.57 -13.89 18.89
CA ALA A 132 -1.62 -13.69 19.90
C ALA A 132 -2.68 -12.65 19.48
N GLY A 133 -2.38 -11.81 18.50
CA GLY A 133 -3.25 -10.81 17.93
C GLY A 133 -2.82 -10.41 16.53
N PRO A 134 -3.42 -9.38 15.95
CA PRO A 134 -3.21 -9.06 14.55
C PRO A 134 -2.00 -8.14 14.28
N LEU A 135 -1.41 -7.50 15.30
CA LEU A 135 -0.35 -6.52 15.10
C LEU A 135 0.93 -7.17 14.58
N ARG A 136 1.51 -6.58 13.54
CA ARG A 136 2.81 -6.98 12.94
C ARG A 136 4.00 -6.40 13.69
N THR A 137 3.82 -5.25 14.37
CA THR A 137 4.82 -4.57 15.20
C THR A 137 4.12 -3.96 16.42
N PRO A 138 4.87 -3.60 17.50
CA PRO A 138 4.29 -2.85 18.61
C PRO A 138 3.57 -1.60 18.10
N LEU A 139 2.36 -1.34 18.62
CA LEU A 139 1.50 -0.26 18.11
C LEU A 139 2.21 1.10 18.10
N ALA A 140 2.88 1.44 19.19
CA ALA A 140 3.58 2.74 19.30
C ALA A 140 4.68 2.90 18.24
N GLU A 141 5.44 1.83 17.95
CA GLU A 141 6.46 1.85 16.90
C GLU A 141 5.85 1.96 15.51
N GLY A 142 4.74 1.25 15.29
CA GLY A 142 4.01 1.30 14.03
C GLY A 142 3.45 2.69 13.75
N LEU A 143 2.78 3.29 14.75
CA LEU A 143 2.20 4.64 14.65
C LEU A 143 3.28 5.72 14.46
N ALA A 144 4.44 5.59 15.09
CA ALA A 144 5.55 6.54 14.95
C ALA A 144 6.15 6.60 13.52
N ARG A 145 5.84 5.64 12.67
CA ARG A 145 6.27 5.59 11.26
C ARG A 145 5.27 6.19 10.29
N LEU A 146 4.06 6.56 10.77
CA LEU A 146 3.00 7.07 9.92
C LEU A 146 3.07 8.59 9.81
N ASP A 147 2.88 9.08 8.61
CA ASP A 147 2.67 10.50 8.31
C ASP A 147 1.17 10.85 8.28
N LEU A 148 0.32 9.86 7.95
CA LEU A 148 -1.14 9.99 8.03
C LEU A 148 -1.82 8.62 8.16
N ALA A 149 -3.06 8.62 8.68
CA ALA A 149 -3.92 7.45 8.81
C ALA A 149 -5.21 7.61 8.00
N ILE A 150 -5.60 6.52 7.34
CA ILE A 150 -6.90 6.37 6.70
C ILE A 150 -7.70 5.33 7.48
N ILE A 151 -8.92 5.67 7.89
CA ILE A 151 -9.88 4.72 8.43
C ILE A 151 -10.89 4.42 7.34
N ASN A 152 -10.90 3.17 6.88
CA ASN A 152 -11.79 2.69 5.85
C ASN A 152 -13.09 2.17 6.46
N GLY A 153 -14.20 2.74 6.04
CA GLY A 153 -15.51 2.49 6.62
C GLY A 153 -15.80 3.34 7.87
N THR A 154 -16.88 2.99 8.56
CA THR A 154 -17.27 3.63 9.82
C THR A 154 -16.32 3.19 10.94
N ASP A 155 -15.81 4.13 11.71
CA ASP A 155 -14.97 3.81 12.88
C ASP A 155 -15.83 3.30 14.05
N GLU A 156 -16.21 2.02 13.99
CA GLU A 156 -17.02 1.36 15.01
C GLU A 156 -16.24 1.09 16.30
N THR A 157 -14.90 1.06 16.18
CA THR A 157 -14.00 0.74 17.30
C THR A 157 -13.56 1.96 18.09
N GLY A 158 -13.81 3.15 17.57
CA GLY A 158 -13.29 4.42 18.11
C GLY A 158 -11.76 4.50 18.03
N PHE A 159 -11.14 3.76 17.11
CA PHE A 159 -9.69 3.71 16.96
C PHE A 159 -9.11 5.07 16.55
N GLY A 160 -9.82 5.80 15.69
CA GLY A 160 -9.40 7.14 15.26
C GLY A 160 -9.16 8.11 16.40
N ALA A 161 -10.02 8.08 17.44
CA ALA A 161 -9.86 8.90 18.62
C ALA A 161 -8.67 8.48 19.51
N ARG A 162 -8.11 7.29 19.31
CA ARG A 162 -6.95 6.75 20.03
C ARG A 162 -5.63 7.02 19.33
N LEU A 163 -5.68 7.53 18.10
CA LEU A 163 -4.49 7.91 17.34
C LEU A 163 -3.87 9.19 17.94
N PRO A 164 -2.53 9.37 17.82
CA PRO A 164 -1.88 10.60 18.26
C PRO A 164 -2.53 11.82 17.61
N GLY A 165 -2.82 12.86 18.39
CA GLY A 165 -3.45 14.09 17.88
C GLY A 165 -2.61 14.85 16.84
N SER A 166 -1.32 14.54 16.74
CA SER A 166 -0.43 15.06 15.71
C SER A 166 -0.50 14.29 14.38
N LEU A 167 -1.12 13.11 14.37
CA LEU A 167 -1.26 12.30 13.17
C LEU A 167 -2.55 12.69 12.43
N PRO A 168 -2.47 13.20 11.19
CA PRO A 168 -3.66 13.47 10.39
C PRO A 168 -4.46 12.18 10.15
N VAL A 169 -5.78 12.23 10.35
CA VAL A 169 -6.69 11.09 10.17
C VAL A 169 -7.77 11.48 9.19
N PHE A 170 -7.99 10.63 8.19
CA PHE A 170 -9.06 10.79 7.20
C PHE A 170 -9.94 9.54 7.17
N LEU A 171 -11.22 9.75 6.92
CA LEU A 171 -12.18 8.67 6.67
C LEU A 171 -12.27 8.40 5.17
N ALA A 172 -12.31 7.14 4.80
CA ALA A 172 -12.53 6.67 3.44
C ALA A 172 -13.63 5.61 3.44
N GLU A 173 -14.34 5.48 2.35
CA GLU A 173 -15.36 4.44 2.15
C GLU A 173 -15.10 3.77 0.81
N LEU A 174 -14.90 2.46 0.83
CA LEU A 174 -14.86 1.65 -0.38
C LEU A 174 -16.28 1.50 -0.91
N ARG A 175 -16.52 2.03 -2.10
CA ARG A 175 -17.78 1.84 -2.83
C ARG A 175 -17.50 0.98 -4.05
N PRO A 176 -18.32 -0.05 -4.31
CA PRO A 176 -18.26 -0.77 -5.58
C PRO A 176 -18.48 0.21 -6.74
N ASP A 177 -17.71 0.05 -7.81
CA ASP A 177 -18.01 0.80 -9.04
C ASP A 177 -19.39 0.40 -9.51
N ALA A 178 -20.21 1.41 -9.82
CA ALA A 178 -21.51 1.17 -10.43
C ALA A 178 -21.25 0.66 -11.86
N SER A 179 -21.38 -0.66 -12.03
CA SER A 179 -21.36 -1.35 -13.32
C SER A 179 -22.66 -1.11 -14.09
#